data_539b29238d7b4563dc381cc4343e6371
#
_entry.id   539b29238d7b4563dc381cc4343e6371
#
_cell.length_a   1.000
_cell.length_b   1.000
_cell.length_c   1.000
_cell.angle_alpha   90.00
_cell.angle_beta   90.00
_cell.angle_gamma   90.00
#
_symmetry.space_group_name_H-M   'P 1'
#
loop_
_entity.id
_entity.type
_entity.pdbx_description
1 polymer ?
#
loop_
_entity_poly.entity_id
_entity_poly.type
_entity_poly.pdbx_seq_one_letter_code
_entity_poly.pdbx_strand_id
1 'polypeptide(L)'
;MEIHRMTIIPKDGSLKFTINILQQSGDFELCEGGSTVVTGKTYVPEDISKAFANSPSTAPRIEETELKLNQQDVLKELRLRGYEYQGCFQQILETDVRFSNGKVKWNDWVSCIDAILQFWFMRVPTRDLYLPTKLQKVVIDPQKHLQTVRECGGILGVFARENLRVVKCGGVEIGGFKATYVKKRHLTHPAPKIEKYEFVPLENTTPVSENAALQVLLQLVLENSSEVLRMAKVEHGHPNEERLMFNIDETLKQEIVASLDTTTVTSKDANLSDFNLVVVAGSSINNELSLLKTISQNLAKDGFLLLEGDKENFNLNDLSTLGVLVSSQITDTKIYALLRKPVETDANSSIIIKVTGDFSWINVLKDAMKQSETSGNKIYLYAQGDKFSGLIGLVNCLKQEPGGEKIRGAFIEDPNAPIFSLTQYSEQLRKDLVHNVLKKNVWGTMRHIQLENNKISTQHAYISAQIPGNLASLQWVQS
;
A
#
# COMPACT_ATOMS: atom_id res chain seq x y z
N MET A 1 25.91 -9.68 29.60
CA MET A 1 24.70 -10.49 29.35
C MET A 1 24.57 -10.69 27.84
N GLU A 2 24.35 -11.93 27.43
CA GLU A 2 24.22 -12.33 26.04
C GLU A 2 22.94 -13.17 25.87
N ILE A 3 22.13 -12.84 24.87
CA ILE A 3 20.84 -13.48 24.59
C ILE A 3 21.07 -14.41 23.41
N HIS A 4 20.92 -15.71 23.60
CA HIS A 4 21.25 -16.74 22.61
C HIS A 4 20.04 -17.11 21.74
N ARG A 5 18.83 -17.00 22.30
CA ARG A 5 17.61 -17.27 21.55
C ARG A 5 16.43 -16.43 22.05
N MET A 6 15.48 -16.22 21.16
CA MET A 6 14.21 -15.60 21.48
C MET A 6 13.23 -16.64 22.06
N THR A 7 12.50 -16.24 23.09
CA THR A 7 11.43 -17.03 23.68
C THR A 7 10.08 -16.42 23.34
N ILE A 8 9.14 -17.26 22.90
CA ILE A 8 7.77 -16.84 22.58
C ILE A 8 6.88 -17.20 23.77
N ILE A 9 6.30 -16.18 24.40
CA ILE A 9 5.33 -16.38 25.48
C ILE A 9 4.00 -16.81 24.86
N PRO A 10 3.44 -17.97 25.23
CA PRO A 10 2.15 -18.40 24.71
C PRO A 10 1.03 -17.47 25.19
N LYS A 11 -0.03 -17.34 24.38
CA LYS A 11 -1.21 -16.52 24.75
C LYS A 11 -1.91 -17.06 25.98
N ASP A 12 -2.04 -18.38 26.04
CA ASP A 12 -2.65 -19.11 27.15
C ASP A 12 -1.61 -20.01 27.80
N GLY A 13 -1.28 -19.76 29.07
CA GLY A 13 -0.32 -20.56 29.81
C GLY A 13 0.81 -19.74 30.45
N SER A 14 1.80 -20.43 31.00
CA SER A 14 2.99 -19.85 31.62
C SER A 14 4.27 -20.53 31.12
N LEU A 15 5.35 -19.75 31.02
CA LEU A 15 6.67 -20.29 30.77
C LEU A 15 7.43 -20.37 32.09
N LYS A 16 8.12 -21.50 32.28
CA LYS A 16 8.98 -21.70 33.43
C LYS A 16 10.43 -21.52 33.04
N PHE A 17 11.07 -20.55 33.66
CA PHE A 17 12.51 -20.34 33.54
C PHE A 17 13.23 -20.84 34.79
N THR A 18 14.42 -21.38 34.58
CA THR A 18 15.38 -21.73 35.66
C THR A 18 16.57 -20.77 35.57
N ILE A 19 16.93 -20.13 36.68
CA ILE A 19 18.09 -19.27 36.79
C ILE A 19 19.13 -20.00 37.63
N ASN A 20 20.30 -20.26 37.05
CA ASN A 20 21.45 -20.83 37.73
C ASN A 20 22.49 -19.72 37.93
N ILE A 21 22.92 -19.52 39.15
CA ILE A 21 23.97 -18.52 39.49
C ILE A 21 25.13 -19.24 40.17
N LEU A 22 26.33 -19.13 39.60
CA LEU A 22 27.56 -19.63 40.18
C LEU A 22 28.13 -18.61 41.18
N GLN A 23 27.92 -18.84 42.46
CA GLN A 23 28.24 -17.87 43.53
C GLN A 23 29.68 -17.38 43.52
N GLN A 24 30.66 -18.23 43.18
CA GLN A 24 32.09 -17.86 43.21
C GLN A 24 32.50 -16.95 42.04
N SER A 25 32.00 -17.20 40.83
CA SER A 25 32.38 -16.44 39.63
C SER A 25 31.38 -15.34 39.29
N GLY A 26 30.14 -15.42 39.81
CA GLY A 26 29.03 -14.55 39.45
C GLY A 26 28.43 -14.83 38.08
N ASP A 27 28.85 -15.89 37.40
CA ASP A 27 28.26 -16.28 36.13
C ASP A 27 26.83 -16.80 36.35
N PHE A 28 25.96 -16.45 35.45
CA PHE A 28 24.57 -16.89 35.49
C PHE A 28 24.08 -17.40 34.15
N GLU A 29 23.13 -18.30 34.19
CA GLU A 29 22.40 -18.83 33.05
C GLU A 29 20.90 -18.77 33.31
N LEU A 30 20.14 -18.31 32.30
CA LEU A 30 18.70 -18.43 32.26
C LEU A 30 18.35 -19.52 31.27
N CYS A 31 17.62 -20.54 31.70
CA CYS A 31 17.24 -21.70 30.90
C CYS A 31 15.74 -21.84 30.80
N GLU A 32 15.27 -22.27 29.65
CA GLU A 32 13.88 -22.66 29.36
C GLU A 32 13.87 -24.11 28.89
N GLY A 33 13.16 -24.98 29.60
CA GLY A 33 13.10 -26.40 29.25
C GLY A 33 14.49 -27.08 29.14
N GLY A 34 15.47 -26.66 29.95
CA GLY A 34 16.82 -27.18 29.91
C GLY A 34 17.73 -26.57 28.84
N SER A 35 17.23 -25.70 27.99
CA SER A 35 18.03 -24.99 26.96
C SER A 35 18.39 -23.59 27.43
N THR A 36 19.63 -23.19 27.29
CA THR A 36 20.13 -21.85 27.66
C THR A 36 19.53 -20.76 26.74
N VAL A 37 18.92 -19.77 27.38
CA VAL A 37 18.32 -18.59 26.68
C VAL A 37 19.21 -17.38 26.80
N VAL A 38 19.72 -17.14 28.03
CA VAL A 38 20.59 -15.99 28.35
C VAL A 38 21.76 -16.46 29.21
N THR A 39 22.92 -15.88 28.95
CA THR A 39 24.10 -16.01 29.83
C THR A 39 24.64 -14.65 30.21
N GLY A 40 25.33 -14.58 31.32
CA GLY A 40 25.97 -13.36 31.75
C GLY A 40 26.76 -13.50 33.05
N LYS A 41 27.27 -12.36 33.51
CA LYS A 41 27.97 -12.27 34.77
C LYS A 41 27.37 -11.14 35.59
N THR A 42 27.17 -11.40 36.90
CA THR A 42 26.66 -10.40 37.84
C THR A 42 27.57 -10.36 39.06
N TYR A 43 27.80 -9.18 39.61
CA TYR A 43 28.59 -8.98 40.83
C TYR A 43 28.21 -7.64 41.48
N VAL A 44 28.46 -7.51 42.74
CA VAL A 44 28.36 -6.26 43.48
C VAL A 44 29.74 -5.62 43.52
N PRO A 45 29.95 -4.43 42.95
CA PRO A 45 31.25 -3.76 42.99
C PRO A 45 31.53 -3.21 44.39
N GLU A 46 32.79 -3.15 44.81
CA GLU A 46 33.20 -2.54 46.06
C GLU A 46 32.81 -1.06 46.15
N ASP A 47 32.93 -0.36 45.03
CA ASP A 47 32.53 1.05 44.88
C ASP A 47 31.67 1.21 43.62
N ILE A 48 30.36 1.35 43.83
CA ILE A 48 29.41 1.47 42.73
C ILE A 48 29.60 2.76 41.93
N SER A 49 30.16 3.81 42.55
CA SER A 49 30.37 5.09 41.85
C SER A 49 31.42 4.95 40.72
N LYS A 50 32.39 4.08 40.90
CA LYS A 50 33.40 3.77 39.88
C LYS A 50 32.89 2.86 38.78
N ALA A 51 31.76 2.18 38.99
CA ALA A 51 31.15 1.33 37.99
C ALA A 51 30.44 2.12 36.89
N PHE A 52 29.97 3.33 37.18
CA PHE A 52 29.39 4.20 36.17
C PHE A 52 30.46 4.80 35.26
N ALA A 53 30.09 5.03 33.98
CA ALA A 53 31.00 5.75 33.09
C ALA A 53 31.20 7.18 33.58
N ASN A 54 32.45 7.67 33.47
CA ASN A 54 32.80 9.06 33.84
C ASN A 54 32.06 10.06 32.95
N SER A 55 30.87 10.42 33.34
CA SER A 55 30.05 11.42 32.64
C SER A 55 29.29 12.25 33.66
N PRO A 56 29.01 13.52 33.38
CA PRO A 56 28.22 14.36 34.26
C PRO A 56 26.91 13.66 34.67
N SER A 57 26.61 13.72 35.97
CA SER A 57 25.40 13.10 36.54
C SER A 57 24.10 13.80 36.15
N THR A 58 24.18 15.01 35.59
CA THR A 58 23.04 15.82 35.17
C THR A 58 22.80 15.70 33.68
N ALA A 59 21.57 15.41 33.31
CA ALA A 59 21.13 15.53 31.89
C ALA A 59 21.39 16.98 31.44
N PRO A 60 21.93 17.19 30.23
CA PRO A 60 21.94 18.52 29.64
C PRO A 60 20.51 19.03 29.58
N ARG A 61 20.29 20.31 29.90
CA ARG A 61 18.98 20.94 29.71
C ARG A 61 18.65 20.85 28.22
N ILE A 62 17.48 20.31 27.91
CA ILE A 62 16.93 20.39 26.57
C ILE A 62 16.63 21.86 26.35
N GLU A 63 17.27 22.49 25.37
CA GLU A 63 16.97 23.88 25.02
C GLU A 63 15.50 23.96 24.58
N GLU A 64 14.78 24.99 25.02
CA GLU A 64 13.36 25.17 24.71
C GLU A 64 13.07 25.31 23.20
N THR A 65 14.07 25.57 22.41
CA THR A 65 14.01 25.74 20.95
C THR A 65 14.14 24.43 20.18
N GLU A 66 14.51 23.31 20.82
CA GLU A 66 14.62 22.02 20.13
C GLU A 66 13.25 21.38 19.90
N LEU A 67 13.06 20.81 18.71
CA LEU A 67 11.87 20.02 18.39
C LEU A 67 11.80 18.80 19.31
N LYS A 68 10.63 18.59 19.90
CA LYS A 68 10.35 17.48 20.82
C LYS A 68 9.32 16.54 20.21
N LEU A 69 9.50 15.26 20.47
CA LEU A 69 8.53 14.20 20.20
C LEU A 69 7.80 13.90 21.51
N ASN A 70 6.49 13.88 21.47
CA ASN A 70 5.66 13.44 22.57
C ASN A 70 5.52 11.90 22.60
N GLN A 71 4.87 11.37 23.63
CA GLN A 71 4.66 9.93 23.79
C GLN A 71 3.99 9.29 22.56
N GLN A 72 3.00 9.95 21.96
CA GLN A 72 2.29 9.41 20.80
C GLN A 72 3.20 9.33 19.57
N ASP A 73 4.05 10.34 19.36
CA ASP A 73 5.05 10.35 18.27
C ASP A 73 6.06 9.21 18.45
N VAL A 74 6.56 9.01 19.67
CA VAL A 74 7.49 7.92 20.00
C VAL A 74 6.85 6.57 19.75
N LEU A 75 5.62 6.35 20.22
CA LEU A 75 4.90 5.09 20.01
C LEU A 75 4.58 4.85 18.53
N LYS A 76 4.29 5.91 17.78
CA LYS A 76 4.10 5.82 16.33
C LYS A 76 5.38 5.40 15.63
N GLU A 77 6.51 6.02 15.97
CA GLU A 77 7.81 5.67 15.39
C GLU A 77 8.21 4.22 15.76
N LEU A 78 7.99 3.78 17.00
CA LEU A 78 8.23 2.40 17.41
C LEU A 78 7.36 1.41 16.59
N ARG A 79 6.08 1.72 16.36
CA ARG A 79 5.22 0.88 15.51
C ARG A 79 5.73 0.81 14.06
N LEU A 80 6.18 1.92 13.50
CA LEU A 80 6.78 1.95 12.16
C LEU A 80 8.03 1.05 12.08
N ARG A 81 8.75 0.89 13.19
CA ARG A 81 9.89 -0.04 13.32
C ARG A 81 9.47 -1.48 13.58
N GLY A 82 8.18 -1.73 13.86
CA GLY A 82 7.64 -3.07 14.12
C GLY A 82 7.55 -3.47 15.59
N TYR A 83 7.68 -2.50 16.53
CA TYR A 83 7.48 -2.73 17.95
C TYR A 83 6.07 -2.31 18.36
N GLU A 84 5.31 -3.24 18.94
CA GLU A 84 3.94 -2.99 19.41
C GLU A 84 3.89 -2.89 20.94
N TYR A 85 4.47 -1.82 21.48
CA TYR A 85 4.48 -1.57 22.92
C TYR A 85 3.11 -1.17 23.45
N GLN A 86 2.69 -1.79 24.56
CA GLN A 86 1.40 -1.57 25.20
C GLN A 86 1.53 -1.49 26.74
N GLY A 87 0.54 -0.86 27.38
CA GLY A 87 0.41 -0.83 28.85
C GLY A 87 1.63 -0.24 29.56
N CYS A 88 2.18 -0.99 30.49
CA CYS A 88 3.32 -0.53 31.33
C CYS A 88 4.62 -0.29 30.56
N PHE A 89 4.75 -0.75 29.32
CA PHE A 89 5.92 -0.52 28.49
C PHE A 89 5.88 0.78 27.67
N GLN A 90 4.87 1.63 27.86
CA GLN A 90 4.74 2.94 27.25
C GLN A 90 5.24 4.03 28.19
N GLN A 91 6.53 3.98 28.57
CA GLN A 91 7.09 4.83 29.63
C GLN A 91 7.71 6.14 29.13
N ILE A 92 8.10 6.24 27.86
CA ILE A 92 8.72 7.44 27.30
C ILE A 92 7.62 8.51 27.11
N LEU A 93 7.75 9.62 27.86
CA LEU A 93 6.80 10.73 27.82
C LEU A 93 7.13 11.75 26.73
N GLU A 94 8.40 12.11 26.63
CA GLU A 94 8.91 13.05 25.63
C GLU A 94 10.40 12.78 25.34
N THR A 95 10.85 13.17 24.18
CA THR A 95 12.27 13.11 23.80
C THR A 95 12.59 14.18 22.74
N ASP A 96 13.87 14.54 22.60
CA ASP A 96 14.34 15.26 21.42
C ASP A 96 14.28 14.36 20.16
N VAL A 97 14.33 14.97 18.99
CA VAL A 97 14.27 14.24 17.70
C VAL A 97 15.47 13.32 17.45
N ARG A 98 16.56 13.49 18.19
CA ARG A 98 17.78 12.66 18.11
C ARG A 98 17.81 11.52 19.11
N PHE A 99 16.80 11.42 19.97
CA PHE A 99 16.78 10.48 21.10
C PHE A 99 18.03 10.57 21.97
N SER A 100 18.53 11.79 22.17
CA SER A 100 19.67 12.06 23.02
C SER A 100 19.27 12.34 24.44
N ASN A 101 18.13 13.01 24.64
CA ASN A 101 17.57 13.38 25.93
C ASN A 101 16.06 13.19 25.92
N GLY A 102 15.48 12.82 27.06
CA GLY A 102 14.05 12.66 27.19
C GLY A 102 13.60 12.45 28.63
N LYS A 103 12.30 12.19 28.79
CA LYS A 103 11.67 11.89 30.08
C LYS A 103 10.97 10.54 30.03
N VAL A 104 11.17 9.76 31.08
CA VAL A 104 10.59 8.43 31.27
C VAL A 104 9.79 8.43 32.57
N LYS A 105 8.57 7.90 32.52
CA LYS A 105 7.74 7.68 33.73
C LYS A 105 8.21 6.40 34.41
N TRP A 106 8.52 6.50 35.70
CA TRP A 106 8.80 5.33 36.53
C TRP A 106 7.51 4.56 36.85
N ASN A 107 7.56 3.25 36.72
CA ASN A 107 6.52 2.34 37.16
C ASN A 107 7.12 1.17 37.95
N ASP A 108 8.02 0.43 37.30
CA ASP A 108 8.75 -0.70 37.87
C ASP A 108 10.11 -0.85 37.17
N TRP A 109 10.95 -1.77 37.68
CA TRP A 109 12.29 -2.01 37.15
C TRP A 109 12.29 -2.52 35.70
N VAL A 110 11.36 -3.40 35.38
CA VAL A 110 11.32 -4.04 34.05
C VAL A 110 10.96 -3.02 32.99
N SER A 111 9.88 -2.29 33.20
CA SER A 111 9.42 -1.28 32.26
C SER A 111 10.38 -0.10 32.10
N CYS A 112 11.09 0.27 33.20
CA CYS A 112 12.10 1.31 33.14
C CYS A 112 13.34 0.89 32.34
N ILE A 113 13.85 -0.31 32.58
CA ILE A 113 14.99 -0.84 31.82
C ILE A 113 14.62 -0.98 30.35
N ASP A 114 13.42 -1.46 30.04
CA ASP A 114 12.93 -1.56 28.66
C ASP A 114 12.82 -0.15 28.01
N ALA A 115 12.33 0.86 28.72
CA ALA A 115 12.30 2.22 28.19
C ALA A 115 13.71 2.76 27.84
N ILE A 116 14.74 2.41 28.63
CA ILE A 116 16.14 2.74 28.32
C ILE A 116 16.59 2.02 27.04
N LEU A 117 16.16 0.77 26.82
CA LEU A 117 16.46 0.03 25.59
C LEU A 117 15.70 0.61 24.39
N GLN A 118 14.47 1.08 24.58
CA GLN A 118 13.71 1.78 23.53
C GLN A 118 14.49 3.00 23.01
N PHE A 119 15.14 3.78 23.88
CA PHE A 119 16.02 4.87 23.45
C PHE A 119 17.15 4.40 22.52
N TRP A 120 17.71 3.22 22.77
CA TRP A 120 18.72 2.65 21.88
C TRP A 120 18.15 2.31 20.50
N PHE A 121 17.00 1.65 20.44
CA PHE A 121 16.36 1.29 19.17
C PHE A 121 16.00 2.52 18.33
N MET A 122 15.53 3.58 18.98
CA MET A 122 15.10 4.80 18.30
C MET A 122 16.27 5.57 17.66
N ARG A 123 17.50 5.35 18.14
CA ARG A 123 18.72 5.97 17.58
C ARG A 123 19.28 5.24 16.37
N VAL A 124 18.81 4.04 16.07
CA VAL A 124 19.21 3.32 14.86
C VAL A 124 18.62 4.06 13.64
N PRO A 125 19.45 4.42 12.63
CA PRO A 125 19.01 5.28 11.54
C PRO A 125 18.00 4.64 10.57
N THR A 126 17.70 3.35 10.73
CA THR A 126 16.73 2.63 9.90
C THR A 126 15.46 2.31 10.66
N ARG A 127 14.33 2.15 9.96
CA ARG A 127 13.05 1.70 10.53
C ARG A 127 12.90 0.18 10.54
N ASP A 128 13.99 -0.53 10.63
CA ASP A 128 13.98 -1.99 10.72
C ASP A 128 13.72 -2.45 12.15
N LEU A 129 13.25 -3.69 12.29
CA LEU A 129 13.06 -4.33 13.58
C LEU A 129 14.39 -4.92 14.05
N TYR A 130 14.86 -4.49 15.20
CA TYR A 130 16.05 -5.01 15.86
C TYR A 130 15.70 -5.62 17.22
N LEU A 131 16.22 -6.80 17.51
CA LEU A 131 16.08 -7.42 18.82
C LEU A 131 17.41 -7.41 19.56
N PRO A 132 17.42 -7.16 20.88
CA PRO A 132 18.63 -7.16 21.69
C PRO A 132 19.27 -8.54 21.69
N THR A 133 20.57 -8.60 21.44
CA THR A 133 21.35 -9.85 21.50
C THR A 133 22.46 -9.79 22.54
N LYS A 134 22.93 -8.59 22.89
CA LYS A 134 23.97 -8.43 23.89
C LYS A 134 23.94 -7.09 24.59
N LEU A 135 24.08 -7.08 25.90
CA LEU A 135 24.40 -5.93 26.75
C LEU A 135 25.77 -6.14 27.37
N GLN A 136 26.74 -5.30 27.02
CA GLN A 136 28.10 -5.45 27.54
C GLN A 136 28.17 -5.12 29.03
N LYS A 137 27.45 -4.06 29.44
CA LYS A 137 27.45 -3.58 30.80
C LYS A 137 26.11 -3.00 31.19
N VAL A 138 25.60 -3.42 32.32
CA VAL A 138 24.44 -2.82 32.98
C VAL A 138 24.84 -2.52 34.41
N VAL A 139 24.72 -1.26 34.82
CA VAL A 139 25.01 -0.83 36.20
C VAL A 139 23.71 -0.36 36.81
N ILE A 140 23.35 -0.87 37.98
CA ILE A 140 22.15 -0.50 38.72
C ILE A 140 22.57 -0.14 40.13
N ASP A 141 22.29 1.11 40.52
CA ASP A 141 22.33 1.58 41.90
C ASP A 141 20.89 1.76 42.38
N PRO A 142 20.30 0.78 43.08
CA PRO A 142 18.90 0.83 43.47
C PRO A 142 18.61 1.96 44.47
N GLN A 143 19.53 2.28 45.34
CA GLN A 143 19.33 3.34 46.35
C GLN A 143 19.25 4.71 45.66
N LYS A 144 20.25 5.01 44.84
CA LYS A 144 20.30 6.24 44.07
C LYS A 144 19.09 6.36 43.12
N HIS A 145 18.71 5.26 42.45
CA HIS A 145 17.57 5.26 41.54
C HIS A 145 16.26 5.61 42.26
N LEU A 146 15.93 4.92 43.33
CA LEU A 146 14.73 5.15 44.12
C LEU A 146 14.72 6.52 44.81
N GLN A 147 15.87 7.03 45.20
CA GLN A 147 16.00 8.39 45.69
C GLN A 147 15.65 9.39 44.57
N THR A 148 16.21 9.25 43.37
CA THR A 148 15.92 10.09 42.19
C THR A 148 14.44 10.04 41.84
N VAL A 149 13.82 8.85 41.87
CA VAL A 149 12.37 8.69 41.65
C VAL A 149 11.53 9.53 42.58
N ARG A 150 11.88 9.55 43.88
CA ARG A 150 11.18 10.35 44.89
C ARG A 150 11.37 11.85 44.67
N GLU A 151 12.59 12.28 44.40
CA GLU A 151 12.97 13.66 44.16
C GLU A 151 12.31 14.26 42.92
N CYS A 152 12.16 13.46 41.87
CA CYS A 152 11.58 13.88 40.59
C CYS A 152 10.08 13.56 40.44
N GLY A 153 9.40 13.14 41.50
CA GLY A 153 7.96 12.81 41.44
C GLY A 153 7.61 11.69 40.44
N GLY A 154 8.52 10.73 40.23
CA GLY A 154 8.32 9.59 39.32
C GLY A 154 8.58 9.86 37.85
N ILE A 155 9.08 11.05 37.48
CA ILE A 155 9.46 11.38 36.11
C ILE A 155 10.96 11.54 36.03
N LEU A 156 11.63 10.56 35.44
CA LEU A 156 13.08 10.50 35.35
C LEU A 156 13.58 11.07 34.04
N GLY A 157 14.69 11.83 34.09
CA GLY A 157 15.45 12.18 32.91
C GLY A 157 16.21 10.95 32.37
N VAL A 158 16.11 10.73 31.07
CA VAL A 158 16.92 9.75 30.35
C VAL A 158 17.80 10.47 29.35
N PHE A 159 19.05 10.05 29.23
CA PHE A 159 19.98 10.64 28.29
C PHE A 159 20.99 9.63 27.76
N ALA A 160 21.26 9.75 26.45
CA ALA A 160 22.23 8.95 25.73
C ALA A 160 23.53 9.73 25.50
N ARG A 161 24.67 9.06 25.68
CA ARG A 161 26.00 9.57 25.39
C ARG A 161 26.63 8.78 24.27
N GLU A 162 26.68 9.37 23.10
CA GLU A 162 27.14 8.71 21.88
C GLU A 162 28.62 8.29 21.99
N ASN A 163 29.48 9.20 22.45
CA ASN A 163 30.91 8.96 22.61
C ASN A 163 31.22 7.82 23.56
N LEU A 164 30.39 7.58 24.57
CA LEU A 164 30.54 6.52 25.56
C LEU A 164 29.69 5.30 25.24
N ARG A 165 28.80 5.35 24.25
CA ARG A 165 27.83 4.31 23.91
C ARG A 165 27.03 3.84 25.12
N VAL A 166 26.56 4.78 25.93
CA VAL A 166 25.76 4.51 27.13
C VAL A 166 24.45 5.30 27.14
N VAL A 167 23.43 4.72 27.75
CA VAL A 167 22.20 5.42 28.12
C VAL A 167 22.03 5.36 29.62
N LYS A 168 21.69 6.50 30.24
CA LYS A 168 21.50 6.65 31.69
C LYS A 168 20.08 7.10 32.01
N CYS A 169 19.52 6.55 33.08
CA CYS A 169 18.25 6.96 33.65
C CYS A 169 18.27 6.77 35.17
N GLY A 170 18.25 7.86 35.93
CA GLY A 170 18.39 7.80 37.39
C GLY A 170 19.66 7.07 37.84
N GLY A 171 19.52 6.02 38.61
CA GLY A 171 20.61 5.11 39.05
C GLY A 171 20.89 3.95 38.11
N VAL A 172 20.43 3.98 36.86
CA VAL A 172 20.66 2.91 35.87
C VAL A 172 21.50 3.44 34.72
N GLU A 173 22.52 2.64 34.33
CA GLU A 173 23.32 2.87 33.11
C GLU A 173 23.41 1.59 32.31
N ILE A 174 23.08 1.66 31.01
CA ILE A 174 23.23 0.56 30.06
C ILE A 174 24.25 0.97 28.99
N GLY A 175 25.28 0.13 28.78
CA GLY A 175 26.35 0.37 27.83
C GLY A 175 26.65 -0.82 26.94
N GLY A 176 27.16 -0.53 25.74
CA GLY A 176 27.59 -1.56 24.78
C GLY A 176 26.45 -2.44 24.28
N PHE A 177 25.34 -1.85 23.96
CA PHE A 177 24.18 -2.56 23.40
C PHE A 177 24.46 -3.06 21.98
N LYS A 178 24.11 -4.34 21.74
CA LYS A 178 24.08 -4.94 20.39
C LYS A 178 22.70 -5.50 20.13
N ALA A 179 22.21 -5.28 18.92
CA ALA A 179 20.94 -5.81 18.44
C ALA A 179 21.11 -6.42 17.05
N THR A 180 20.33 -7.42 16.75
CA THR A 180 20.34 -8.09 15.46
C THR A 180 19.07 -7.75 14.71
N TYR A 181 19.22 -7.47 13.42
CA TYR A 181 18.10 -7.29 12.51
C TYR A 181 17.23 -8.55 12.44
N VAL A 182 15.94 -8.36 12.54
CA VAL A 182 14.94 -9.41 12.36
C VAL A 182 14.00 -8.97 11.26
N LYS A 183 13.82 -9.83 10.26
CA LYS A 183 12.86 -9.56 9.19
C LYS A 183 11.47 -9.42 9.82
N LYS A 184 10.82 -8.29 9.61
CA LYS A 184 9.45 -8.06 10.07
C LYS A 184 8.56 -9.18 9.52
N ARG A 185 7.90 -9.92 10.40
CA ARG A 185 6.87 -10.87 10.00
C ARG A 185 5.70 -10.04 9.49
N HIS A 186 5.50 -10.08 8.16
CA HIS A 186 4.39 -9.46 7.44
C HIS A 186 4.15 -7.99 7.79
N LEU A 187 4.68 -7.12 6.96
CA LEU A 187 3.96 -5.90 6.70
C LEU A 187 2.59 -6.36 6.16
N THR A 188 1.56 -6.22 6.95
CA THR A 188 0.17 -6.48 6.55
C THR A 188 -0.25 -5.52 5.42
N HIS A 189 0.57 -4.51 5.17
CA HIS A 189 0.38 -3.56 4.08
C HIS A 189 1.58 -3.62 3.12
N PRO A 190 1.34 -3.69 1.83
CA PRO A 190 2.39 -3.53 0.82
C PRO A 190 3.07 -2.17 1.00
N ALA A 191 4.31 -2.06 0.55
CA ALA A 191 5.02 -0.77 0.54
C ALA A 191 4.14 0.29 -0.16
N PRO A 192 4.06 1.52 0.37
CA PRO A 192 3.28 2.58 -0.27
C PRO A 192 3.81 2.81 -1.68
N LYS A 193 2.89 2.88 -2.63
CA LYS A 193 3.18 3.18 -4.03
C LYS A 193 2.85 4.64 -4.29
N ILE A 194 3.64 5.26 -5.13
CA ILE A 194 3.35 6.59 -5.64
C ILE A 194 2.88 6.45 -7.08
N GLU A 195 1.68 6.93 -7.32
CA GLU A 195 1.03 6.87 -8.61
C GLU A 195 0.60 8.27 -9.02
N LYS A 196 0.63 8.53 -10.30
CA LYS A 196 0.09 9.74 -10.90
C LYS A 196 -1.30 9.42 -11.45
N TYR A 197 -2.29 10.21 -11.06
CA TYR A 197 -3.63 10.13 -11.62
C TYR A 197 -3.69 11.01 -12.86
N GLU A 198 -3.76 10.40 -14.04
CA GLU A 198 -3.71 11.13 -15.30
C GLU A 198 -4.68 10.59 -16.36
N PHE A 199 -4.96 11.46 -17.33
CA PHE A 199 -5.74 11.10 -18.50
C PHE A 199 -4.92 10.24 -19.45
N VAL A 200 -5.46 9.07 -19.80
CA VAL A 200 -4.88 8.15 -20.79
C VAL A 200 -5.87 7.94 -21.93
N PRO A 201 -5.46 8.15 -23.18
CA PRO A 201 -6.29 7.83 -24.34
C PRO A 201 -6.69 6.35 -24.36
N LEU A 202 -7.93 6.04 -24.73
CA LEU A 202 -8.36 4.65 -24.93
C LEU A 202 -7.56 4.00 -26.06
N GLU A 203 -7.33 4.72 -27.12
CA GLU A 203 -6.50 4.31 -28.26
C GLU A 203 -5.21 5.13 -28.22
N ASN A 204 -4.17 4.54 -27.60
CA ASN A 204 -2.90 5.23 -27.42
C ASN A 204 -1.96 4.93 -28.58
N THR A 205 -1.51 5.97 -29.26
CA THR A 205 -0.56 5.88 -30.38
C THR A 205 0.89 6.12 -29.97
N THR A 206 1.10 6.56 -28.72
CA THR A 206 2.45 6.78 -28.16
C THR A 206 2.92 5.54 -27.42
N PRO A 207 4.12 5.01 -27.73
CA PRO A 207 4.65 3.85 -27.02
C PRO A 207 4.82 4.12 -25.51
N VAL A 208 4.41 3.14 -24.72
CA VAL A 208 4.56 3.14 -23.24
C VAL A 208 5.26 1.85 -22.81
N SER A 209 5.68 1.78 -21.54
CA SER A 209 6.24 0.53 -21.02
C SER A 209 5.15 -0.56 -20.97
N GLU A 210 5.55 -1.82 -21.06
CA GLU A 210 4.62 -2.97 -21.02
C GLU A 210 3.80 -2.96 -19.71
N ASN A 211 4.45 -2.65 -18.60
CA ASN A 211 3.77 -2.56 -17.31
C ASN A 211 2.68 -1.46 -17.31
N ALA A 212 2.98 -0.28 -17.85
CA ALA A 212 2.00 0.80 -17.95
C ALA A 212 0.84 0.44 -18.90
N ALA A 213 1.13 -0.23 -20.04
CA ALA A 213 0.10 -0.70 -20.96
C ALA A 213 -0.86 -1.68 -20.28
N LEU A 214 -0.33 -2.71 -19.60
CA LEU A 214 -1.12 -3.70 -18.88
C LEU A 214 -1.88 -3.06 -17.71
N GLN A 215 -1.26 -2.14 -16.97
CA GLN A 215 -1.89 -1.43 -15.86
C GLN A 215 -3.14 -0.67 -16.32
N VAL A 216 -3.06 0.08 -17.42
CA VAL A 216 -4.22 0.80 -17.99
C VAL A 216 -5.34 -0.16 -18.36
N LEU A 217 -5.03 -1.25 -19.06
CA LEU A 217 -6.04 -2.19 -19.56
C LEU A 217 -6.68 -2.99 -18.42
N LEU A 218 -5.89 -3.44 -17.44
CA LEU A 218 -6.38 -4.18 -16.28
C LEU A 218 -7.22 -3.28 -15.35
N GLN A 219 -6.83 -2.03 -15.14
CA GLN A 219 -7.67 -1.08 -14.40
C GLN A 219 -9.01 -0.82 -15.12
N LEU A 220 -9.04 -0.79 -16.46
CA LEU A 220 -10.29 -0.72 -17.23
C LEU A 220 -11.16 -1.96 -16.98
N VAL A 221 -10.59 -3.14 -17.00
CA VAL A 221 -11.32 -4.39 -16.72
C VAL A 221 -11.87 -4.38 -15.29
N LEU A 222 -11.05 -4.08 -14.30
CA LEU A 222 -11.45 -4.03 -12.88
C LEU A 222 -12.54 -3.01 -12.61
N GLU A 223 -12.46 -1.83 -13.22
CA GLU A 223 -13.48 -0.79 -13.11
C GLU A 223 -14.83 -1.22 -13.65
N ASN A 224 -14.84 -2.05 -14.70
CA ASN A 224 -16.04 -2.47 -15.42
C ASN A 224 -16.50 -3.90 -15.10
N SER A 225 -15.85 -4.57 -14.14
CA SER A 225 -16.19 -5.91 -13.69
C SER A 225 -16.81 -5.89 -12.29
N SER A 226 -17.36 -7.04 -11.86
CA SER A 226 -17.80 -7.28 -10.49
C SER A 226 -16.60 -7.39 -9.53
N GLU A 227 -16.84 -7.52 -8.22
CA GLU A 227 -15.82 -7.59 -7.17
C GLU A 227 -14.84 -8.76 -7.35
N VAL A 228 -15.28 -9.85 -7.98
CA VAL A 228 -14.44 -11.03 -8.26
C VAL A 228 -14.01 -11.00 -9.71
N LEU A 229 -12.70 -10.91 -9.96
CA LEU A 229 -12.14 -11.04 -11.29
C LEU A 229 -11.89 -12.52 -11.60
N ARG A 230 -12.69 -13.09 -12.53
CA ARG A 230 -12.47 -14.42 -13.09
C ARG A 230 -11.76 -14.29 -14.43
N MET A 231 -10.55 -14.82 -14.51
CA MET A 231 -9.71 -14.72 -15.68
C MET A 231 -9.47 -16.08 -16.30
N ALA A 232 -9.64 -16.19 -17.61
CA ALA A 232 -9.25 -17.37 -18.39
C ALA A 232 -8.03 -17.06 -19.25
N LYS A 233 -7.03 -17.94 -19.17
CA LYS A 233 -5.90 -17.99 -20.12
C LYS A 233 -6.24 -19.00 -21.21
N VAL A 234 -6.15 -18.61 -22.47
CA VAL A 234 -6.30 -19.53 -23.58
C VAL A 234 -4.93 -20.05 -24.01
N GLU A 235 -4.73 -21.36 -23.87
CA GLU A 235 -3.51 -22.03 -24.32
C GLU A 235 -3.64 -22.50 -25.78
N HIS A 236 -2.74 -22.04 -26.64
CA HIS A 236 -2.64 -22.41 -28.02
C HIS A 236 -1.19 -22.68 -28.48
N GLY A 237 -0.26 -22.76 -27.50
CA GLY A 237 1.15 -23.12 -27.72
C GLY A 237 2.06 -21.98 -28.15
N HIS A 238 1.65 -20.73 -27.89
CA HIS A 238 2.49 -19.57 -28.19
C HIS A 238 3.58 -19.35 -27.12
N PRO A 239 4.86 -19.11 -27.50
CA PRO A 239 5.98 -19.01 -26.56
C PRO A 239 5.87 -17.83 -25.55
N ASN A 240 5.05 -16.81 -25.83
CA ASN A 240 4.89 -15.64 -24.98
C ASN A 240 3.77 -15.78 -23.92
N GLU A 241 3.02 -16.88 -23.92
CA GLU A 241 1.87 -17.05 -23.03
C GLU A 241 2.24 -16.97 -21.55
N GLU A 242 3.29 -17.68 -21.13
CA GLU A 242 3.73 -17.68 -19.73
C GLU A 242 4.25 -16.31 -19.30
N ARG A 243 4.97 -15.61 -20.18
CA ARG A 243 5.49 -14.26 -19.93
C ARG A 243 4.36 -13.26 -19.74
N LEU A 244 3.38 -13.26 -20.64
CA LEU A 244 2.24 -12.35 -20.56
C LEU A 244 1.46 -12.59 -19.27
N MET A 245 1.17 -13.85 -18.91
CA MET A 245 0.46 -14.19 -17.69
C MET A 245 1.23 -13.77 -16.44
N PHE A 246 2.55 -13.99 -16.41
CA PHE A 246 3.38 -13.51 -15.31
C PHE A 246 3.29 -11.98 -15.14
N ASN A 247 3.36 -11.23 -16.24
CA ASN A 247 3.27 -9.76 -16.19
C ASN A 247 1.88 -9.28 -15.76
N ILE A 248 0.81 -9.97 -16.19
CA ILE A 248 -0.56 -9.69 -15.73
C ILE A 248 -0.70 -9.96 -14.24
N ASP A 249 -0.23 -11.10 -13.75
CA ASP A 249 -0.29 -11.48 -12.34
C ASP A 249 0.48 -10.47 -11.46
N GLU A 250 1.67 -10.06 -11.88
CA GLU A 250 2.47 -9.06 -11.17
C GLU A 250 1.77 -7.69 -11.15
N THR A 251 1.12 -7.31 -12.24
CA THR A 251 0.35 -6.06 -12.32
C THR A 251 -0.89 -6.14 -11.42
N LEU A 252 -1.66 -7.24 -11.46
CA LEU A 252 -2.86 -7.43 -10.63
C LEU A 252 -2.54 -7.51 -9.13
N LYS A 253 -1.41 -8.11 -8.72
CA LYS A 253 -0.94 -8.07 -7.33
C LYS A 253 -0.68 -6.63 -6.83
N GLN A 254 -0.47 -5.74 -7.75
CA GLN A 254 -0.25 -4.33 -7.45
C GLN A 254 -1.55 -3.54 -7.36
N GLU A 255 -2.61 -3.96 -8.00
CA GLU A 255 -3.93 -3.35 -7.91
C GLU A 255 -4.71 -3.89 -6.70
N ILE A 256 -5.71 -3.13 -6.24
CA ILE A 256 -6.59 -3.59 -5.16
C ILE A 256 -7.65 -4.48 -5.81
N VAL A 257 -7.41 -5.78 -5.82
CA VAL A 257 -8.35 -6.79 -6.32
C VAL A 257 -8.94 -7.54 -5.13
N ALA A 258 -10.27 -7.55 -5.02
CA ALA A 258 -10.95 -8.20 -3.91
C ALA A 258 -10.76 -9.74 -3.95
N SER A 259 -10.82 -10.33 -5.14
CA SER A 259 -10.57 -11.75 -5.37
C SER A 259 -10.17 -11.98 -6.83
N LEU A 260 -9.15 -12.81 -7.04
CA LEU A 260 -8.69 -13.25 -8.37
C LEU A 260 -8.82 -14.76 -8.48
N ASP A 261 -9.55 -15.22 -9.49
CA ASP A 261 -9.67 -16.64 -9.87
C ASP A 261 -9.13 -16.81 -11.29
N THR A 262 -8.06 -17.55 -11.45
CA THR A 262 -7.38 -17.76 -12.73
C THR A 262 -7.51 -19.21 -13.17
N THR A 263 -8.05 -19.45 -14.36
CA THR A 263 -8.21 -20.77 -14.96
C THR A 263 -7.54 -20.83 -16.31
N THR A 264 -6.87 -21.93 -16.61
CA THR A 264 -6.33 -22.21 -17.94
C THR A 264 -7.36 -23.00 -18.75
N VAL A 265 -7.65 -22.53 -19.96
CA VAL A 265 -8.64 -23.13 -20.86
C VAL A 265 -7.94 -23.49 -22.18
N THR A 266 -8.14 -24.71 -22.64
CA THR A 266 -7.67 -25.10 -23.98
C THR A 266 -8.63 -24.59 -25.06
N SER A 267 -8.14 -24.30 -26.24
CA SER A 267 -8.92 -23.76 -27.37
C SER A 267 -10.15 -24.59 -27.78
N LYS A 268 -10.29 -25.81 -27.25
CA LYS A 268 -11.41 -26.72 -27.53
C LYS A 268 -12.53 -26.65 -26.50
N ASP A 269 -12.27 -26.08 -25.33
CA ASP A 269 -13.24 -26.02 -24.20
C ASP A 269 -13.95 -24.67 -24.22
N ALA A 270 -15.08 -24.60 -24.89
CA ALA A 270 -15.68 -23.34 -25.38
C ALA A 270 -16.64 -22.64 -24.40
N ASN A 271 -16.68 -22.98 -23.10
CA ASN A 271 -17.55 -22.25 -22.18
C ASN A 271 -16.78 -21.14 -21.45
N LEU A 272 -16.78 -19.93 -22.04
CA LEU A 272 -16.12 -18.75 -21.50
C LEU A 272 -17.13 -17.74 -20.86
N SER A 273 -18.40 -18.15 -20.69
CA SER A 273 -19.47 -17.27 -20.22
C SER A 273 -19.30 -16.77 -18.80
N ASP A 274 -18.48 -17.47 -17.99
CA ASP A 274 -18.29 -17.18 -16.58
C ASP A 274 -17.06 -16.32 -16.29
N PHE A 275 -16.29 -15.94 -17.33
CA PHE A 275 -15.07 -15.18 -17.19
C PHE A 275 -15.25 -13.70 -17.51
N ASN A 276 -14.73 -12.82 -16.63
CA ASN A 276 -14.72 -11.37 -16.84
C ASN A 276 -13.60 -10.94 -17.79
N LEU A 277 -12.49 -11.70 -17.82
CA LEU A 277 -11.35 -11.44 -18.66
C LEU A 277 -10.86 -12.73 -19.32
N VAL A 278 -10.74 -12.73 -20.64
CA VAL A 278 -10.11 -13.79 -21.40
C VAL A 278 -8.82 -13.24 -22.02
N VAL A 279 -7.70 -13.92 -21.83
CA VAL A 279 -6.38 -13.49 -22.30
C VAL A 279 -5.86 -14.42 -23.38
N VAL A 280 -5.44 -13.85 -24.51
CA VAL A 280 -4.81 -14.57 -25.62
C VAL A 280 -3.49 -13.87 -25.96
N ALA A 281 -2.38 -14.59 -25.85
CA ALA A 281 -1.04 -14.06 -26.06
C ALA A 281 -0.53 -14.35 -27.48
N GLY A 282 0.18 -13.38 -28.07
CA GLY A 282 0.97 -13.58 -29.27
C GLY A 282 0.20 -13.90 -30.53
N SER A 283 -1.06 -13.48 -30.60
CA SER A 283 -1.90 -13.76 -31.75
C SER A 283 -1.44 -12.99 -32.99
N SER A 284 -1.06 -13.74 -34.00
CA SER A 284 -1.16 -13.28 -35.39
C SER A 284 -2.64 -13.37 -35.76
N ILE A 285 -3.37 -12.26 -35.76
CA ILE A 285 -4.81 -12.24 -36.00
C ILE A 285 -5.22 -13.03 -37.23
N ASN A 286 -4.41 -12.94 -38.27
CA ASN A 286 -4.71 -13.56 -39.55
C ASN A 286 -4.68 -15.11 -39.49
N ASN A 287 -3.83 -15.71 -38.64
CA ASN A 287 -3.71 -17.14 -38.50
C ASN A 287 -4.71 -17.77 -37.53
N GLU A 288 -5.27 -16.96 -36.59
CA GLU A 288 -6.08 -17.44 -35.49
C GLU A 288 -7.51 -16.84 -35.48
N LEU A 289 -7.92 -16.17 -36.56
CA LEU A 289 -9.20 -15.45 -36.63
C LEU A 289 -10.41 -16.35 -36.31
N SER A 290 -10.36 -17.63 -36.72
CA SER A 290 -11.44 -18.59 -36.38
C SER A 290 -11.54 -18.88 -34.88
N LEU A 291 -10.40 -19.07 -34.24
CA LEU A 291 -10.31 -19.26 -32.79
C LEU A 291 -10.81 -18.01 -32.04
N LEU A 292 -10.31 -16.84 -32.42
CA LEU A 292 -10.70 -15.56 -31.80
C LEU A 292 -12.19 -15.26 -31.96
N LYS A 293 -12.81 -15.59 -33.10
CA LYS A 293 -14.26 -15.52 -33.32
C LYS A 293 -15.03 -16.42 -32.36
N THR A 294 -14.59 -17.66 -32.19
CA THR A 294 -15.20 -18.62 -31.26
C THR A 294 -15.11 -18.09 -29.82
N ILE A 295 -13.95 -17.60 -29.40
CA ILE A 295 -13.73 -16.99 -28.09
C ILE A 295 -14.68 -15.79 -27.90
N SER A 296 -14.72 -14.87 -28.86
CA SER A 296 -15.56 -13.68 -28.78
C SER A 296 -17.05 -14.01 -28.69
N GLN A 297 -17.52 -15.03 -29.42
CA GLN A 297 -18.93 -15.47 -29.37
C GLN A 297 -19.30 -16.05 -28.00
N ASN A 298 -18.37 -16.78 -27.36
CA ASN A 298 -18.57 -17.44 -26.07
C ASN A 298 -18.22 -16.54 -24.86
N LEU A 299 -17.69 -15.34 -25.10
CA LEU A 299 -17.36 -14.38 -24.05
C LEU A 299 -18.62 -13.99 -23.24
N ALA A 300 -18.48 -13.76 -21.94
CA ALA A 300 -19.55 -13.20 -21.11
C ALA A 300 -20.08 -11.89 -21.70
N LYS A 301 -21.36 -11.55 -21.42
CA LYS A 301 -21.97 -10.30 -21.92
C LYS A 301 -21.14 -9.07 -21.51
N ASP A 302 -20.64 -9.08 -20.27
CA ASP A 302 -19.84 -7.98 -19.71
C ASP A 302 -18.33 -8.30 -19.67
N GLY A 303 -17.94 -9.42 -20.32
CA GLY A 303 -16.55 -9.89 -20.34
C GLY A 303 -15.68 -9.13 -21.34
N PHE A 304 -14.37 -9.19 -21.08
CA PHE A 304 -13.34 -8.59 -21.91
C PHE A 304 -12.44 -9.66 -22.53
N LEU A 305 -11.96 -9.37 -23.72
CA LEU A 305 -10.94 -10.15 -24.43
C LEU A 305 -9.69 -9.29 -24.57
N LEU A 306 -8.60 -9.69 -23.91
CA LEU A 306 -7.29 -9.06 -24.01
C LEU A 306 -6.42 -9.84 -25.00
N LEU A 307 -5.97 -9.16 -26.04
CA LEU A 307 -5.09 -9.70 -27.08
C LEU A 307 -3.72 -9.02 -26.99
N GLU A 308 -2.66 -9.81 -27.03
CA GLU A 308 -1.30 -9.33 -27.26
C GLU A 308 -0.87 -9.71 -28.68
N GLY A 309 -0.27 -8.80 -29.42
CA GLY A 309 0.31 -9.08 -30.74
C GLY A 309 1.56 -8.28 -31.03
N ASP A 310 2.30 -8.69 -32.05
CA ASP A 310 3.46 -7.95 -32.50
C ASP A 310 3.04 -6.73 -33.32
N LYS A 311 3.56 -5.56 -32.99
CA LYS A 311 3.17 -4.28 -33.56
C LYS A 311 3.23 -4.25 -35.10
N GLU A 312 4.18 -4.96 -35.69
CA GLU A 312 4.38 -5.01 -37.14
C GLU A 312 3.30 -5.81 -37.85
N ASN A 313 2.72 -6.81 -37.21
CA ASN A 313 1.82 -7.80 -37.79
C ASN A 313 0.38 -7.70 -37.29
N PHE A 314 0.09 -6.78 -36.36
CA PHE A 314 -1.19 -6.67 -35.70
C PHE A 314 -1.99 -5.47 -36.23
N ASN A 315 -3.05 -5.74 -36.98
CA ASN A 315 -3.92 -4.71 -37.53
C ASN A 315 -5.21 -4.58 -36.71
N LEU A 316 -5.40 -3.45 -36.06
CA LEU A 316 -6.59 -3.19 -35.23
C LEU A 316 -7.93 -3.21 -36.03
N ASN A 317 -7.89 -2.92 -37.34
CA ASN A 317 -9.11 -2.92 -38.17
C ASN A 317 -9.71 -4.33 -38.30
N ASP A 318 -8.88 -5.37 -38.25
CA ASP A 318 -9.32 -6.77 -38.36
C ASP A 318 -10.10 -7.22 -37.11
N LEU A 319 -9.97 -6.50 -36.00
CA LEU A 319 -10.66 -6.76 -34.74
C LEU A 319 -12.15 -6.41 -34.78
N SER A 320 -12.59 -5.60 -35.71
CA SER A 320 -14.00 -5.16 -35.82
C SER A 320 -14.98 -6.33 -35.95
N THR A 321 -14.52 -7.47 -36.46
CA THR A 321 -15.30 -8.71 -36.59
C THR A 321 -15.42 -9.50 -35.28
N LEU A 322 -14.56 -9.20 -34.29
CA LEU A 322 -14.49 -9.87 -33.00
C LEU A 322 -15.29 -9.15 -31.91
N GLY A 323 -15.49 -7.86 -32.04
CA GLY A 323 -16.20 -7.06 -31.05
C GLY A 323 -15.90 -5.58 -31.16
N VAL A 324 -16.24 -4.83 -30.11
CA VAL A 324 -15.91 -3.41 -30.01
C VAL A 324 -14.54 -3.26 -29.38
N LEU A 325 -13.63 -2.55 -30.03
CA LEU A 325 -12.35 -2.15 -29.46
C LEU A 325 -12.60 -1.15 -28.33
N VAL A 326 -12.32 -1.58 -27.09
CA VAL A 326 -12.45 -0.73 -25.90
C VAL A 326 -11.24 0.17 -25.76
N SER A 327 -10.05 -0.44 -25.79
CA SER A 327 -8.78 0.28 -25.67
C SER A 327 -7.67 -0.44 -26.39
N SER A 328 -6.69 0.30 -26.89
CA SER A 328 -5.43 -0.23 -27.38
C SER A 328 -4.25 0.54 -26.81
N GLN A 329 -3.24 -0.21 -26.35
CA GLN A 329 -2.00 0.35 -25.84
C GLN A 329 -0.81 -0.24 -26.63
N ILE A 330 0.13 0.59 -26.99
CA ILE A 330 1.30 0.16 -27.76
C ILE A 330 2.58 0.31 -26.92
N THR A 331 3.48 -0.62 -27.12
CA THR A 331 4.88 -0.52 -26.67
C THR A 331 5.80 -0.35 -27.88
N ASP A 332 7.09 -0.39 -27.69
CA ASP A 332 8.02 -0.32 -28.82
C ASP A 332 7.84 -1.49 -29.80
N THR A 333 7.55 -2.69 -29.30
CA THR A 333 7.47 -3.94 -30.09
C THR A 333 6.10 -4.61 -30.11
N LYS A 334 5.24 -4.32 -29.13
CA LYS A 334 3.96 -4.99 -28.92
C LYS A 334 2.77 -4.05 -29.00
N ILE A 335 1.62 -4.63 -29.30
CA ILE A 335 0.32 -3.99 -29.19
C ILE A 335 -0.59 -4.83 -28.31
N TYR A 336 -1.31 -4.17 -27.42
CA TYR A 336 -2.29 -4.78 -26.53
C TYR A 336 -3.67 -4.20 -26.89
N ALA A 337 -4.62 -5.06 -27.22
CA ALA A 337 -5.97 -4.67 -27.57
C ALA A 337 -6.99 -5.28 -26.61
N LEU A 338 -7.85 -4.46 -26.05
CA LEU A 338 -8.94 -4.87 -25.16
C LEU A 338 -10.26 -4.73 -25.91
N LEU A 339 -10.97 -5.84 -26.06
CA LEU A 339 -12.26 -5.90 -26.76
C LEU A 339 -13.35 -6.39 -25.80
N ARG A 340 -14.60 -6.10 -26.16
CA ARG A 340 -15.79 -6.69 -25.55
C ARG A 340 -16.94 -6.80 -26.56
N LYS A 341 -17.99 -7.54 -26.20
CA LYS A 341 -19.21 -7.55 -27.02
C LYS A 341 -19.85 -6.15 -27.07
N PRO A 342 -20.34 -5.69 -28.22
CA PRO A 342 -21.03 -4.43 -28.31
C PRO A 342 -22.31 -4.45 -27.46
N VAL A 343 -22.56 -3.39 -26.74
CA VAL A 343 -23.79 -3.20 -25.99
C VAL A 343 -24.63 -2.15 -26.71
N GLU A 344 -25.85 -2.52 -27.09
CA GLU A 344 -26.79 -1.55 -27.65
C GLU A 344 -27.24 -0.61 -26.53
N THR A 345 -27.07 0.68 -26.76
CA THR A 345 -27.63 1.73 -25.90
C THR A 345 -29.04 2.08 -26.40
N ASP A 346 -30.04 1.61 -25.68
CA ASP A 346 -31.43 2.02 -25.99
C ASP A 346 -31.65 3.44 -25.44
N ALA A 347 -31.69 4.40 -26.35
CA ALA A 347 -31.89 5.79 -26.01
C ALA A 347 -33.29 6.05 -25.39
N ASN A 348 -34.27 5.18 -25.64
CA ASN A 348 -35.64 5.36 -25.12
C ASN A 348 -35.79 4.83 -23.69
N SER A 349 -34.94 3.89 -23.26
CA SER A 349 -35.01 3.29 -21.94
C SER A 349 -33.98 3.83 -20.97
N SER A 350 -32.98 4.56 -21.43
CA SER A 350 -31.91 5.10 -20.58
C SER A 350 -32.26 6.47 -19.98
N ILE A 351 -31.84 6.70 -18.74
CA ILE A 351 -32.08 7.97 -18.02
C ILE A 351 -30.81 8.82 -18.13
N ILE A 352 -30.94 10.09 -18.52
CA ILE A 352 -29.78 11.00 -18.63
C ILE A 352 -29.92 12.12 -17.62
N ILE A 353 -28.89 12.36 -16.82
CA ILE A 353 -28.87 13.37 -15.77
C ILE A 353 -27.63 14.23 -15.93
N LYS A 354 -27.81 15.55 -16.04
CA LYS A 354 -26.72 16.52 -16.03
C LYS A 354 -26.33 16.83 -14.61
N VAL A 355 -25.04 16.65 -14.29
CA VAL A 355 -24.45 17.00 -13.00
C VAL A 355 -23.98 18.45 -13.06
N THR A 356 -24.48 19.27 -12.16
CA THR A 356 -24.20 20.71 -12.07
C THR A 356 -23.86 21.09 -10.63
N GLY A 357 -23.23 22.25 -10.44
CA GLY A 357 -22.78 22.69 -9.10
C GLY A 357 -23.90 23.09 -8.13
N ASP A 358 -25.16 23.23 -8.62
CA ASP A 358 -26.34 23.61 -7.80
C ASP A 358 -26.99 22.42 -7.07
N PHE A 359 -26.51 21.20 -7.30
CA PHE A 359 -27.01 19.96 -6.70
C PHE A 359 -28.50 19.65 -6.88
N SER A 360 -29.23 20.37 -7.72
CA SER A 360 -30.69 20.15 -8.02
C SER A 360 -30.97 18.76 -8.61
N TRP A 361 -29.96 18.16 -9.27
CA TRP A 361 -30.02 16.85 -9.89
C TRP A 361 -30.04 15.67 -8.89
N ILE A 362 -29.71 15.89 -7.60
CA ILE A 362 -29.61 14.79 -6.61
C ILE A 362 -30.96 14.07 -6.41
N ASN A 363 -32.05 14.82 -6.32
CA ASN A 363 -33.37 14.20 -6.15
C ASN A 363 -33.77 13.40 -7.41
N VAL A 364 -33.46 13.95 -8.59
CA VAL A 364 -33.70 13.27 -9.88
C VAL A 364 -32.91 11.96 -9.93
N LEU A 365 -31.64 11.96 -9.44
CA LEU A 365 -30.81 10.75 -9.37
C LEU A 365 -31.40 9.70 -8.42
N LYS A 366 -31.85 10.09 -7.22
CA LYS A 366 -32.51 9.16 -6.29
C LYS A 366 -33.71 8.48 -6.86
N ASP A 367 -34.55 9.23 -7.58
CA ASP A 367 -35.74 8.69 -8.22
C ASP A 367 -35.37 7.80 -9.41
N ALA A 368 -34.35 8.20 -10.19
CA ALA A 368 -33.84 7.41 -11.30
C ALA A 368 -33.23 6.05 -10.82
N MET A 369 -32.52 6.03 -9.71
CA MET A 369 -31.97 4.80 -9.13
C MET A 369 -33.10 3.83 -8.73
N LYS A 370 -34.15 4.31 -8.04
CA LYS A 370 -35.34 3.50 -7.70
C LYS A 370 -36.03 2.96 -8.95
N GLN A 371 -36.21 3.79 -9.98
CA GLN A 371 -36.81 3.37 -11.25
C GLN A 371 -35.92 2.32 -11.94
N SER A 372 -34.59 2.50 -11.94
CA SER A 372 -33.66 1.60 -12.57
C SER A 372 -33.61 0.21 -11.90
N GLU A 373 -33.86 0.11 -10.60
CA GLU A 373 -33.97 -1.19 -9.90
C GLU A 373 -35.05 -2.07 -10.50
N THR A 374 -36.20 -1.48 -10.87
CA THR A 374 -37.34 -2.23 -11.42
C THR A 374 -37.26 -2.40 -12.92
N SER A 375 -36.82 -1.37 -13.67
CA SER A 375 -36.79 -1.39 -15.12
C SER A 375 -35.54 -2.00 -15.74
N GLY A 376 -34.44 -2.05 -14.99
CA GLY A 376 -33.14 -2.46 -15.51
C GLY A 376 -32.44 -1.40 -16.37
N ASN A 377 -33.00 -0.20 -16.48
CA ASN A 377 -32.48 0.86 -17.33
C ASN A 377 -31.18 1.43 -16.84
N LYS A 378 -30.27 1.81 -17.76
CA LYS A 378 -29.02 2.48 -17.42
C LYS A 378 -29.24 3.95 -17.10
N ILE A 379 -28.40 4.47 -16.17
CA ILE A 379 -28.38 5.87 -15.79
C ILE A 379 -27.08 6.49 -16.27
N TYR A 380 -27.16 7.49 -17.13
CA TYR A 380 -26.01 8.24 -17.60
C TYR A 380 -25.93 9.59 -16.89
N LEU A 381 -24.90 9.73 -16.04
CA LEU A 381 -24.54 11.00 -15.42
C LEU A 381 -23.54 11.72 -16.32
N TYR A 382 -23.78 12.98 -16.68
CA TYR A 382 -22.82 13.70 -17.48
C TYR A 382 -22.49 15.09 -16.91
N ALA A 383 -21.27 15.53 -17.13
CA ALA A 383 -20.82 16.89 -16.91
C ALA A 383 -20.08 17.38 -18.16
N GLN A 384 -20.37 18.60 -18.58
CA GLN A 384 -19.79 19.17 -19.79
C GLN A 384 -19.35 20.61 -19.57
N GLY A 385 -18.11 20.93 -19.98
CA GLY A 385 -17.53 22.27 -19.90
C GLY A 385 -16.98 22.67 -18.52
N ASP A 386 -17.24 21.89 -17.48
CA ASP A 386 -16.74 22.13 -16.12
C ASP A 386 -15.59 21.18 -15.82
N LYS A 387 -14.38 21.72 -15.66
CA LYS A 387 -13.15 20.94 -15.37
C LYS A 387 -13.15 20.30 -13.99
N PHE A 388 -13.96 20.76 -13.06
CA PHE A 388 -13.96 20.36 -11.66
C PHE A 388 -15.32 19.83 -11.19
N SER A 389 -16.09 19.22 -12.08
CA SER A 389 -17.44 18.72 -11.76
C SER A 389 -17.50 17.65 -10.66
N GLY A 390 -16.37 16.99 -10.34
CA GLY A 390 -16.34 15.87 -9.41
C GLY A 390 -17.07 14.61 -9.90
N LEU A 391 -17.51 14.56 -11.14
CA LEU A 391 -18.35 13.48 -11.71
C LEU A 391 -17.69 12.10 -11.56
N ILE A 392 -16.39 11.99 -11.83
CA ILE A 392 -15.66 10.70 -11.75
C ILE A 392 -15.72 10.16 -10.32
N GLY A 393 -15.43 10.99 -9.32
CA GLY A 393 -15.52 10.61 -7.92
C GLY A 393 -16.94 10.25 -7.50
N LEU A 394 -17.93 10.99 -7.96
CA LEU A 394 -19.34 10.70 -7.72
C LEU A 394 -19.72 9.31 -8.26
N VAL A 395 -19.40 9.01 -9.51
CA VAL A 395 -19.71 7.71 -10.12
C VAL A 395 -19.01 6.57 -9.40
N ASN A 396 -17.74 6.76 -8.97
CA ASN A 396 -17.02 5.77 -8.16
C ASN A 396 -17.73 5.48 -6.83
N CYS A 397 -18.24 6.50 -6.15
CA CYS A 397 -19.02 6.30 -4.93
C CYS A 397 -20.34 5.60 -5.20
N LEU A 398 -21.10 6.05 -6.19
CA LEU A 398 -22.40 5.49 -6.53
C LEU A 398 -22.30 4.03 -6.98
N LYS A 399 -21.20 3.63 -7.59
CA LYS A 399 -20.96 2.26 -8.02
C LYS A 399 -20.91 1.26 -6.85
N GLN A 400 -20.59 1.73 -5.64
CA GLN A 400 -20.60 0.92 -4.42
C GLN A 400 -21.99 0.81 -3.77
N GLU A 401 -22.95 1.59 -4.24
CA GLU A 401 -24.33 1.56 -3.74
C GLU A 401 -25.16 0.50 -4.46
N PRO A 402 -26.21 -0.05 -3.85
CA PRO A 402 -27.15 -0.95 -4.53
C PRO A 402 -27.71 -0.31 -5.81
N GLY A 403 -27.68 -1.03 -6.93
CA GLY A 403 -28.09 -0.54 -8.24
C GLY A 403 -27.04 0.30 -8.99
N GLY A 404 -25.86 0.52 -8.37
CA GLY A 404 -24.78 1.32 -8.92
C GLY A 404 -24.12 0.71 -10.17
N GLU A 405 -24.27 -0.60 -10.39
CA GLU A 405 -23.76 -1.30 -11.58
C GLU A 405 -24.36 -0.77 -12.89
N LYS A 406 -25.52 -0.10 -12.82
CA LYS A 406 -26.20 0.49 -13.98
C LYS A 406 -25.78 1.93 -14.28
N ILE A 407 -24.97 2.54 -13.42
CA ILE A 407 -24.54 3.95 -13.58
C ILE A 407 -23.34 4.02 -14.51
N ARG A 408 -23.40 5.01 -15.42
CA ARG A 408 -22.33 5.36 -16.36
C ARG A 408 -22.07 6.85 -16.29
N GLY A 409 -20.78 7.25 -16.26
CA GLY A 409 -20.36 8.64 -16.28
C GLY A 409 -19.84 9.07 -17.65
N ALA A 410 -20.23 10.27 -18.10
CA ALA A 410 -19.67 10.92 -19.28
C ALA A 410 -19.13 12.31 -18.89
N PHE A 411 -17.81 12.45 -18.83
CA PHE A 411 -17.14 13.70 -18.54
C PHE A 411 -16.56 14.32 -19.80
N ILE A 412 -17.15 15.43 -20.26
CA ILE A 412 -16.80 16.13 -21.50
C ILE A 412 -16.09 17.43 -21.12
N GLU A 413 -14.76 17.40 -21.12
CA GLU A 413 -13.94 18.55 -20.75
C GLU A 413 -13.91 19.62 -21.87
N ASP A 414 -14.08 19.20 -23.14
CA ASP A 414 -14.00 20.11 -24.27
C ASP A 414 -15.22 21.06 -24.36
N PRO A 415 -14.99 22.38 -24.26
CA PRO A 415 -16.09 23.35 -24.27
C PRO A 415 -16.81 23.42 -25.64
N ASN A 416 -16.14 23.06 -26.72
CA ASN A 416 -16.68 23.09 -28.10
C ASN A 416 -17.28 21.75 -28.54
N ALA A 417 -17.26 20.73 -27.67
CA ALA A 417 -17.86 19.44 -27.98
C ALA A 417 -19.37 19.57 -28.12
N PRO A 418 -20.01 18.78 -28.99
CA PRO A 418 -21.47 18.73 -29.09
C PRO A 418 -22.12 18.45 -27.73
N ILE A 419 -23.36 18.94 -27.53
CA ILE A 419 -24.11 18.68 -26.30
C ILE A 419 -24.29 17.16 -26.14
N PHE A 420 -24.09 16.70 -24.92
CA PHE A 420 -24.18 15.25 -24.62
C PHE A 420 -25.56 14.70 -24.95
N SER A 421 -25.59 13.67 -25.77
CA SER A 421 -26.75 12.82 -26.00
C SER A 421 -26.31 11.40 -26.34
N LEU A 422 -27.16 10.42 -26.08
CA LEU A 422 -26.86 9.01 -26.35
C LEU A 422 -26.64 8.72 -27.83
N THR A 423 -27.35 9.43 -28.69
CA THR A 423 -27.23 9.30 -30.16
C THR A 423 -25.92 9.91 -30.68
N GLN A 424 -25.56 11.12 -30.19
CA GLN A 424 -24.36 11.82 -30.61
C GLN A 424 -23.09 11.06 -30.27
N TYR A 425 -23.07 10.38 -29.12
CA TYR A 425 -21.91 9.65 -28.62
C TYR A 425 -22.09 8.14 -28.60
N SER A 426 -23.04 7.63 -29.44
CA SER A 426 -23.41 6.20 -29.47
C SER A 426 -22.24 5.27 -29.71
N GLU A 427 -21.27 5.64 -30.55
CA GLU A 427 -20.09 4.84 -30.85
C GLU A 427 -19.23 4.62 -29.62
N GLN A 428 -18.98 5.67 -28.81
CA GLN A 428 -18.26 5.55 -27.56
C GLN A 428 -19.06 4.77 -26.50
N LEU A 429 -20.36 5.05 -26.40
CA LEU A 429 -21.23 4.45 -25.39
C LEU A 429 -21.50 2.95 -25.64
N ARG A 430 -21.35 2.47 -26.87
CA ARG A 430 -21.36 1.02 -27.18
C ARG A 430 -20.23 0.23 -26.49
N LYS A 431 -19.15 0.89 -26.08
CA LYS A 431 -18.06 0.30 -25.27
C LYS A 431 -18.53 -0.01 -23.84
N ASP A 432 -19.65 0.54 -23.39
CA ASP A 432 -20.30 0.37 -22.08
C ASP A 432 -19.36 0.56 -20.89
N LEU A 433 -18.53 1.58 -20.94
CA LEU A 433 -17.59 1.89 -19.88
C LEU A 433 -18.26 2.67 -18.75
N VAL A 434 -17.88 2.36 -17.52
CA VAL A 434 -18.32 3.11 -16.33
C VAL A 434 -17.95 4.58 -16.45
N HIS A 435 -16.74 4.88 -16.91
CA HIS A 435 -16.28 6.24 -17.17
C HIS A 435 -15.92 6.47 -18.62
N ASN A 436 -16.48 7.52 -19.19
CA ASN A 436 -16.20 8.01 -20.54
C ASN A 436 -15.68 9.45 -20.43
N VAL A 437 -14.42 9.69 -20.72
CA VAL A 437 -13.80 11.02 -20.60
C VAL A 437 -13.42 11.52 -21.99
N LEU A 438 -13.97 12.66 -22.40
CA LEU A 438 -13.58 13.35 -23.64
C LEU A 438 -12.71 14.57 -23.29
N LYS A 439 -11.47 14.54 -23.73
CA LYS A 439 -10.50 15.61 -23.51
C LYS A 439 -9.72 15.89 -24.77
N LYS A 440 -9.65 17.16 -25.19
CA LYS A 440 -8.97 17.56 -26.43
C LYS A 440 -9.38 16.74 -27.65
N ASN A 441 -10.67 16.51 -27.76
CA ASN A 441 -11.30 15.69 -28.83
C ASN A 441 -10.82 14.23 -28.89
N VAL A 442 -10.28 13.70 -27.78
CA VAL A 442 -9.83 12.31 -27.65
C VAL A 442 -10.61 11.63 -26.53
N TRP A 443 -11.18 10.46 -26.81
CA TRP A 443 -11.77 9.61 -25.78
C TRP A 443 -10.69 8.91 -24.98
N GLY A 444 -10.79 8.99 -23.68
CA GLY A 444 -9.83 8.42 -22.75
C GLY A 444 -10.46 8.08 -21.40
N THR A 445 -9.60 7.82 -20.47
CA THR A 445 -9.94 7.44 -19.11
C THR A 445 -8.94 8.03 -18.14
N MET A 446 -9.34 8.19 -16.88
CA MET A 446 -8.42 8.61 -15.82
C MET A 446 -7.84 7.37 -15.13
N ARG A 447 -6.52 7.26 -15.08
CA ARG A 447 -5.83 6.08 -14.55
C ARG A 447 -4.75 6.44 -13.55
N HIS A 448 -4.55 5.53 -12.59
CA HIS A 448 -3.42 5.57 -11.68
C HIS A 448 -2.23 4.90 -12.34
N ILE A 449 -1.26 5.68 -12.78
CA ILE A 449 -0.05 5.17 -13.42
C ILE A 449 1.10 5.26 -12.43
N GLN A 450 1.72 4.13 -12.18
CA GLN A 450 2.86 4.05 -11.29
C GLN A 450 3.99 4.93 -11.83
N LEU A 451 4.51 5.80 -10.98
CA LEU A 451 5.71 6.57 -11.31
C LEU A 451 6.90 5.61 -11.36
N GLU A 452 7.63 5.65 -12.47
CA GLU A 452 8.89 4.94 -12.59
C GLU A 452 9.84 5.42 -11.49
N ASN A 453 10.12 4.54 -10.54
CA ASN A 453 10.93 4.86 -9.39
C ASN A 453 12.40 4.94 -9.80
N ASN A 454 12.93 6.13 -9.89
CA ASN A 454 14.35 6.35 -9.69
C ASN A 454 14.65 6.01 -8.23
N LYS A 455 14.98 4.75 -7.96
CA LYS A 455 15.36 4.29 -6.61
C LYS A 455 16.65 4.98 -6.21
N ILE A 456 16.55 6.01 -5.39
CA ILE A 456 17.69 6.66 -4.77
C ILE A 456 17.81 6.10 -3.36
N SER A 457 19.00 5.59 -3.03
CA SER A 457 19.30 5.21 -1.65
C SER A 457 19.43 6.48 -0.81
N THR A 458 18.56 6.64 0.16
CA THR A 458 18.60 7.78 1.08
C THR A 458 18.43 7.31 2.51
N GLN A 459 19.04 8.02 3.46
CA GLN A 459 18.91 7.70 4.89
C GLN A 459 17.55 8.12 5.43
N HIS A 460 17.05 9.25 4.96
CA HIS A 460 15.78 9.80 5.39
C HIS A 460 15.01 10.34 4.18
N ALA A 461 13.77 9.89 4.04
CA ALA A 461 12.82 10.43 3.08
C ALA A 461 11.42 10.47 3.69
N TYR A 462 10.66 11.49 3.33
CA TYR A 462 9.26 11.64 3.73
C TYR A 462 8.43 12.16 2.56
N ILE A 463 7.12 11.92 2.62
CA ILE A 463 6.19 12.46 1.62
C ILE A 463 5.77 13.86 2.07
N SER A 464 5.96 14.83 1.20
CA SER A 464 5.56 16.23 1.43
C SER A 464 4.91 16.85 0.20
N ALA A 465 3.92 17.71 0.44
CA ALA A 465 3.39 18.56 -0.61
C ALA A 465 4.36 19.74 -0.86
N GLN A 466 4.85 19.87 -2.07
CA GLN A 466 5.74 20.97 -2.44
C GLN A 466 5.01 22.32 -2.48
N ILE A 467 3.73 22.29 -2.78
CA ILE A 467 2.84 23.45 -2.75
C ILE A 467 1.81 23.20 -1.66
N PRO A 468 1.80 23.98 -0.56
CA PRO A 468 0.82 23.82 0.52
C PRO A 468 -0.61 23.83 0.01
N GLY A 469 -1.41 22.85 0.41
CA GLY A 469 -2.81 22.71 -0.01
C GLY A 469 -3.03 22.06 -1.37
N ASN A 470 -1.97 21.75 -2.14
CA ASN A 470 -2.08 21.05 -3.42
C ASN A 470 -1.60 19.60 -3.31
N LEU A 471 -2.55 18.66 -3.23
CA LEU A 471 -2.24 17.23 -3.14
C LEU A 471 -1.52 16.69 -4.39
N ALA A 472 -1.72 17.32 -5.56
CA ALA A 472 -1.02 16.93 -6.78
C ALA A 472 0.50 17.23 -6.73
N SER A 473 0.96 18.01 -5.75
CA SER A 473 2.36 18.31 -5.52
C SER A 473 3.04 17.37 -4.51
N LEU A 474 2.37 16.31 -4.09
CA LEU A 474 2.95 15.30 -3.20
C LEU A 474 4.10 14.58 -3.91
N GLN A 475 5.24 14.53 -3.24
CA GLN A 475 6.42 13.78 -3.70
C GLN A 475 7.29 13.34 -2.53
N TRP A 476 8.18 12.38 -2.81
CA TRP A 476 9.22 12.02 -1.86
C TRP A 476 10.25 13.15 -1.75
N VAL A 477 10.54 13.53 -0.55
CA VAL A 477 11.55 14.54 -0.22
C VAL A 477 12.62 13.90 0.65
N GLN A 478 13.86 14.08 0.26
CA GLN A 478 15.01 13.69 1.07
C GLN A 478 15.29 14.80 2.08
N SER A 479 15.48 14.45 3.36
CA SER A 479 15.86 15.39 4.42
C SER A 479 17.36 15.37 4.63
#